data_4fff7a7001243fe6e49053de0d16bb38
#
_entry.id   4fff7a7001243fe6e49053de0d16bb38
#
_cell.length_a   1.000
_cell.length_b   1.000
_cell.length_c   1.000
_cell.angle_alpha   90.00
_cell.angle_beta   90.00
_cell.angle_gamma   90.00
#
_symmetry.space_group_name_H-M   'P 1'
#
loop_
_entity.id
_entity.type
_entity.pdbx_description
1 polymer ?
#
loop_
_entity_poly.entity_id
_entity_poly.type
_entity_poly.pdbx_seq_one_letter_code
_entity_poly.pdbx_strand_id
1 'polypeptide(L)' 'MSKIYFVHAATDVGIPMVKASRATIDEALKEAEFELSGGAAFVWIVDGDGHLILPADQIKARLVQAARAP' A
#
# COMPACT_ATOMS: atom_id res chain seq x y z
N MET A 1 -10.01 15.76 13.14
CA MET A 1 -9.20 15.84 11.93
C MET A 1 -9.12 14.47 11.27
N SER A 2 -9.43 14.42 9.99
CA SER A 2 -9.36 13.16 9.27
C SER A 2 -7.92 12.87 8.86
N LYS A 3 -7.50 11.62 9.04
CA LYS A 3 -6.21 11.16 8.56
C LYS A 3 -6.35 10.69 7.12
N ILE A 4 -5.29 10.89 6.35
CA ILE A 4 -5.23 10.43 4.98
C ILE A 4 -4.01 9.52 4.84
N TYR A 5 -4.16 8.46 4.07
CA TYR A 5 -3.08 7.52 3.79
C TYR A 5 -2.90 7.44 2.28
N PHE A 6 -1.66 7.60 1.84
CA PHE A 6 -1.34 7.54 0.42
C PHE A 6 -0.72 6.20 0.09
N VAL A 7 -1.26 5.57 -0.94
CA VAL A 7 -0.72 4.31 -1.45
C VAL A 7 0.25 4.66 -2.59
N HIS A 8 1.50 4.31 -2.40
CA HIS A 8 2.54 4.49 -3.41
C HIS A 8 2.87 3.15 -4.03
N ALA A 9 3.16 3.14 -5.31
CA ALA A 9 3.56 1.93 -6.02
C ALA A 9 4.73 2.23 -6.93
N ALA A 10 5.58 1.24 -7.13
CA ALA A 10 6.70 1.33 -8.05
C ALA A 10 6.79 0.06 -8.88
N THR A 11 7.22 0.21 -10.13
CA THR A 11 7.52 -0.91 -11.01
C THR A 11 8.97 -1.34 -10.83
N ASP A 12 9.39 -2.36 -11.56
CA ASP A 12 10.78 -2.83 -11.56
C ASP A 12 11.77 -1.73 -11.95
N VAL A 13 11.31 -0.75 -12.71
CA VAL A 13 12.14 0.37 -13.16
C VAL A 13 12.34 1.39 -12.06
N GLY A 14 11.56 1.31 -10.99
CA GLY A 14 11.82 2.06 -9.77
C GLY A 14 11.31 3.48 -9.70
N ILE A 15 10.38 3.88 -10.55
CA ILE A 15 9.78 5.20 -10.45
C ILE A 15 8.53 5.11 -9.55
N PRO A 16 8.59 5.66 -8.32
CA PRO A 16 7.44 5.61 -7.44
C PRO A 16 6.36 6.60 -7.88
N MET A 17 5.11 6.19 -7.77
CA MET A 17 3.97 7.03 -8.07
C MET A 17 2.91 6.88 -7.00
N VAL A 18 2.25 8.00 -6.66
CA VAL A 18 1.08 7.95 -5.79
C VAL A 18 -0.08 7.41 -6.61
N LYS A 19 -0.65 6.29 -6.18
CA LYS A 19 -1.74 5.65 -6.91
C LYS A 19 -3.11 5.97 -6.34
N ALA A 20 -3.21 6.17 -5.03
CA ALA A 20 -4.50 6.42 -4.40
C ALA A 20 -4.31 7.07 -3.04
N SER A 21 -5.36 7.69 -2.55
CA SER A 21 -5.43 8.16 -1.17
C SER A 21 -6.70 7.58 -0.53
N ARG A 22 -6.60 7.20 0.73
CA ARG A 22 -7.71 6.60 1.46
C ARG A 22 -7.77 7.15 2.87
N ALA A 23 -8.94 7.07 3.47
CA ALA A 23 -9.16 7.62 4.81
C ALA A 23 -8.74 6.65 5.92
N THR A 24 -8.64 5.36 5.63
CA THR A 24 -8.28 4.34 6.62
C THR A 24 -7.16 3.45 6.09
N ILE A 25 -6.44 2.83 7.03
CA ILE A 25 -5.39 1.86 6.68
C ILE A 25 -5.99 0.65 5.97
N ASP A 26 -7.15 0.18 6.40
CA ASP A 26 -7.80 -0.97 5.77
C ASP A 26 -8.11 -0.70 4.30
N GLU A 27 -8.64 0.48 3.99
CA GLU A 27 -8.92 0.86 2.62
C GLU A 27 -7.62 1.01 1.81
N ALA A 28 -6.59 1.57 2.43
CA ALA A 28 -5.29 1.70 1.78
C ALA A 28 -4.68 0.33 1.50
N LEU A 29 -4.83 -0.64 2.40
CA LEU A 29 -4.36 -2.00 2.17
C LEU A 29 -5.08 -2.68 1.01
N LYS A 30 -6.37 -2.45 0.87
CA LYS A 30 -7.13 -2.98 -0.27
C LYS A 30 -6.62 -2.42 -1.58
N GLU A 31 -6.31 -1.14 -1.60
CA GLU A 31 -5.75 -0.50 -2.79
C GLU A 31 -4.35 -1.03 -3.09
N ALA A 32 -3.55 -1.25 -2.05
CA ALA A 32 -2.22 -1.83 -2.21
C ALA A 32 -2.30 -3.24 -2.82
N GLU A 33 -3.26 -4.04 -2.36
CA GLU A 33 -3.50 -5.37 -2.93
C GLU A 33 -3.86 -5.28 -4.41
N PHE A 34 -4.72 -4.34 -4.75
CA PHE A 34 -5.12 -4.11 -6.14
C PHE A 34 -3.92 -3.76 -7.01
N GLU A 35 -3.04 -2.89 -6.52
CA GLU A 35 -1.85 -2.48 -7.27
C GLU A 35 -0.87 -3.65 -7.44
N LEU A 36 -0.68 -4.45 -6.42
CA LEU A 36 0.17 -5.62 -6.52
C LEU A 36 -0.38 -6.63 -7.52
N SER A 37 -1.69 -6.83 -7.53
CA SER A 37 -2.35 -7.71 -8.51
C SER A 37 -2.23 -7.18 -9.91
N GLY A 38 -2.14 -5.85 -10.06
CA GLY A 38 -1.97 -5.20 -11.36
C GLY A 38 -0.54 -5.16 -11.88
N GLY A 39 0.42 -5.72 -11.14
CA GLY A 39 1.79 -5.83 -11.61
C GLY A 39 2.80 -4.91 -10.96
N ALA A 40 2.42 -4.16 -9.91
CA ALA A 40 3.38 -3.34 -9.19
C ALA A 40 4.40 -4.23 -8.48
N ALA A 41 5.68 -3.85 -8.55
CA ALA A 41 6.73 -4.61 -7.89
C ALA A 41 6.77 -4.31 -6.39
N PHE A 42 6.53 -3.05 -6.02
CA PHE A 42 6.57 -2.60 -4.64
C PHE A 42 5.39 -1.67 -4.38
N VAL A 43 4.75 -1.84 -3.24
CA VAL A 43 3.68 -0.95 -2.80
C VAL A 43 3.92 -0.64 -1.32
N TRP A 44 3.78 0.62 -0.93
CA TRP A 44 3.91 1.02 0.46
C TRP A 44 2.90 2.11 0.77
N ILE A 45 2.68 2.37 2.07
CA ILE A 45 1.68 3.34 2.51
C ILE A 45 2.37 4.38 3.39
N VAL A 46 2.11 5.65 3.09
CA VAL A 46 2.56 6.78 3.91
C VAL A 46 1.34 7.57 4.39
N ASP A 47 1.52 8.34 5.47
CA ASP A 47 0.45 9.21 5.95
C ASP A 47 0.49 10.56 5.25
N GLY A 48 -0.40 11.47 5.66
CA GLY A 48 -0.48 12.80 5.06
C GLY A 48 0.74 13.69 5.31
N ASP A 49 1.55 13.34 6.30
CA ASP A 49 2.79 14.06 6.62
C ASP A 49 4.01 13.45 5.93
N GLY A 50 3.81 12.37 5.18
CA GLY A 50 4.89 11.71 4.48
C GLY A 50 5.62 10.65 5.29
N HIS A 51 5.12 10.31 6.48
CA HIS A 51 5.72 9.27 7.30
C HIS A 51 5.35 7.89 6.76
N LEU A 52 6.34 7.01 6.69
CA LEU A 52 6.10 5.63 6.26
C LEU A 52 5.31 4.88 7.32
N ILE A 53 4.10 4.45 6.97
CA ILE A 53 3.23 3.70 7.88
C ILE A 53 3.41 2.21 7.69
N LEU A 54 3.40 1.74 6.43
CA LEU A 54 3.59 0.33 6.11
C LEU A 54 4.58 0.20 4.96
N PRO A 55 5.77 -0.35 5.23
CA PRO A 55 6.72 -0.64 4.16
C PRO A 55 6.27 -1.82 3.31
N ALA A 56 6.86 -1.96 2.13
CA ALA A 56 6.43 -2.93 1.14
C ALA A 56 6.45 -4.38 1.65
N ASP A 57 7.46 -4.74 2.42
CA ASP A 57 7.57 -6.10 2.94
C ASP A 57 6.45 -6.41 3.94
N GLN A 58 6.06 -5.45 4.77
CA GLN A 58 4.97 -5.63 5.72
C GLN A 58 3.61 -5.73 5.02
N ILE A 59 3.42 -4.97 3.95
CA ILE A 59 2.20 -5.07 3.15
C ILE A 59 2.07 -6.47 2.56
N LYS A 60 3.13 -6.99 1.97
CA LYS A 60 3.12 -8.34 1.41
C LYS A 60 2.85 -9.39 2.48
N ALA A 61 3.45 -9.24 3.66
CA ALA A 61 3.22 -10.17 4.76
C ALA A 61 1.77 -10.19 5.21
N ARG A 62 1.15 -9.00 5.31
CA ARG A 62 -0.27 -8.90 5.71
C ARG A 62 -1.19 -9.53 4.68
N LEU A 63 -0.91 -9.34 3.40
CA LEU A 63 -1.72 -9.92 2.34
C LEU A 63 -1.59 -11.44 2.30
N VAL A 64 -0.40 -11.96 2.53
CA VAL A 64 -0.19 -13.42 2.61
C VAL A 64 -0.96 -13.99 3.80
N GLN A 65 -0.92 -13.32 4.95
CA GLN A 65 -1.68 -13.76 6.12
C GLN A 65 -3.19 -13.75 5.85
N ALA A 66 -3.68 -12.71 5.20
CA ALA A 66 -5.11 -12.62 4.86
C ALA A 66 -5.52 -13.74 3.90
N ALA A 67 -4.65 -14.08 2.94
CA ALA A 67 -4.92 -15.16 2.00
C ALA A 67 -4.91 -16.53 2.67
N ARG A 68 -4.21 -16.67 3.81
CA ARG A 68 -4.14 -17.92 4.56
C ARG A 68 -5.23 -18.04 5.62
N ALA A 69 -5.90 -16.95 5.94
CA ALA A 69 -6.95 -16.98 6.95
C ALA A 69 -8.10 -17.88 6.48
N PRO A 70 -8.60 -18.74 7.34
CA PRO A 70 -9.73 -19.59 6.97
C PRO A 70 -11.02 -18.83 6.80
#